data_9eca6c203cf451727471304065e04171
#
_entry.id   9eca6c203cf451727471304065e04171
#
_cell.length_a   1.000
_cell.length_b   1.000
_cell.length_c   1.000
_cell.angle_alpha   90.00
_cell.angle_beta   90.00
_cell.angle_gamma   90.00
#
_symmetry.space_group_name_H-M   'P 1'
#
loop_
_entity.id
_entity.type
_entity.pdbx_description
1 polymer ?
#
loop_
_entity_poly.entity_id
_entity_poly.type
_entity_poly.pdbx_seq_one_letter_code
_entity_poly.pdbx_strand_id
1 'polypeptide(L)'
;NIYLPKAQTIECCFLTYNEALEVIELPKCLEIKGHFLENNKNIKSVYLPKAEIIGEAFLRNNKALESIELPECREIGSCFLEYNKNIKSIFLPKAERLGFYFLRNNETLEVIELPNARKIHNGFLENNKNIKNIYLPEVLIISSNLETIPQIKSIEKKDINKNKCKTLTFSYTNRTMKFS
;
A
#
# COMPACT_ATOMS: atom_id res chain seq x y z
N ASN A 1 18.94 -8.64 -12.98
CA ASN A 1 18.29 -9.39 -11.90
C ASN A 1 19.23 -9.52 -10.71
N ILE A 2 18.67 -9.47 -9.51
CA ILE A 2 19.41 -9.65 -8.25
C ILE A 2 18.72 -10.76 -7.44
N TYR A 3 19.52 -11.69 -6.92
CA TYR A 3 19.08 -12.75 -6.02
C TYR A 3 19.97 -12.80 -4.78
N LEU A 4 19.42 -12.51 -3.60
CA LEU A 4 20.12 -12.48 -2.31
C LEU A 4 19.48 -13.47 -1.32
N PRO A 5 19.77 -14.78 -1.44
CA PRO A 5 19.04 -15.83 -0.71
C PRO A 5 19.30 -15.87 0.79
N LYS A 6 20.32 -15.16 1.28
CA LYS A 6 20.69 -15.14 2.70
C LYS A 6 20.43 -13.80 3.39
N ALA A 7 20.09 -12.76 2.62
CA ALA A 7 19.83 -11.45 3.20
C ALA A 7 18.61 -11.52 4.13
N GLN A 8 18.76 -11.05 5.35
CA GLN A 8 17.68 -10.96 6.37
C GLN A 8 17.22 -9.51 6.54
N THR A 9 18.11 -8.56 6.34
CA THR A 9 17.83 -7.13 6.39
C THR A 9 18.44 -6.44 5.18
N ILE A 10 17.74 -5.46 4.64
CA ILE A 10 18.25 -4.55 3.61
C ILE A 10 18.31 -3.15 4.21
N GLU A 11 19.48 -2.54 4.13
CA GLU A 11 19.73 -1.18 4.64
C GLU A 11 19.13 -0.10 3.76
N CYS A 12 19.13 1.14 4.28
CA CYS A 12 18.55 2.29 3.61
C CYS A 12 19.17 2.53 2.22
N CYS A 13 18.34 3.07 1.32
CA CYS A 13 18.73 3.51 -0.01
C CYS A 13 19.28 2.40 -0.93
N PHE A 14 19.00 1.14 -0.63
CA PHE A 14 19.46 0.03 -1.45
C PHE A 14 18.91 0.11 -2.87
N LEU A 15 19.82 0.22 -3.85
CA LEU A 15 19.53 0.30 -5.29
C LEU A 15 18.58 1.44 -5.69
N THR A 16 18.60 2.56 -5.01
CA THR A 16 17.91 3.77 -5.47
C THR A 16 18.45 4.22 -6.82
N TYR A 17 17.58 4.78 -7.68
CA TYR A 17 17.94 5.28 -9.02
C TYR A 17 18.60 4.25 -9.95
N ASN A 18 18.38 2.95 -9.75
CA ASN A 18 18.92 1.92 -10.63
C ASN A 18 17.99 1.70 -11.83
N GLU A 19 18.45 2.08 -13.02
CA GLU A 19 17.63 2.00 -14.24
C GLU A 19 17.74 0.65 -14.96
N ALA A 20 18.66 -0.25 -14.56
CA ALA A 20 18.89 -1.52 -15.24
C ALA A 20 18.19 -2.72 -14.59
N LEU A 21 17.74 -2.57 -13.33
CA LEU A 21 17.16 -3.67 -12.57
C LEU A 21 15.69 -3.91 -12.95
N GLU A 22 15.37 -5.15 -13.30
CA GLU A 22 13.99 -5.58 -13.59
C GLU A 22 13.39 -6.48 -12.51
N VAL A 23 14.23 -7.33 -11.89
CA VAL A 23 13.77 -8.33 -10.90
C VAL A 23 14.71 -8.38 -9.71
N ILE A 24 14.16 -8.42 -8.51
CA ILE A 24 14.86 -8.69 -7.28
C ILE A 24 14.16 -9.74 -6.43
N GLU A 25 14.92 -10.68 -5.88
CA GLU A 25 14.44 -11.76 -5.04
C GLU A 25 15.22 -11.82 -3.73
N LEU A 26 14.52 -11.68 -2.62
CA LEU A 26 15.04 -11.68 -1.26
C LEU A 26 14.22 -12.66 -0.38
N PRO A 27 14.36 -13.98 -0.61
CA PRO A 27 13.42 -14.98 -0.08
C PRO A 27 13.48 -15.15 1.45
N LYS A 28 14.50 -14.63 2.12
CA LYS A 28 14.64 -14.71 3.58
C LYS A 28 14.65 -13.34 4.27
N CYS A 29 14.46 -12.27 3.53
CA CYS A 29 14.48 -10.93 4.09
C CYS A 29 13.27 -10.70 4.98
N LEU A 30 13.52 -10.21 6.20
CA LEU A 30 12.50 -9.93 7.21
C LEU A 30 12.24 -8.42 7.33
N GLU A 31 13.28 -7.61 7.10
CA GLU A 31 13.20 -6.18 7.26
C GLU A 31 13.83 -5.43 6.07
N ILE A 32 13.10 -4.49 5.53
CA ILE A 32 13.58 -3.56 4.51
C ILE A 32 13.57 -2.16 5.10
N LYS A 33 14.73 -1.50 5.15
CA LYS A 33 14.84 -0.10 5.58
C LYS A 33 14.33 0.87 4.52
N GLY A 34 14.37 2.17 4.81
CA GLY A 34 13.81 3.20 3.92
C GLY A 34 14.47 3.31 2.55
N HIS A 35 13.73 3.87 1.59
CA HIS A 35 14.16 4.19 0.23
C HIS A 35 14.63 2.98 -0.61
N PHE A 36 14.10 1.79 -0.30
CA PHE A 36 14.40 0.59 -1.08
C PHE A 36 13.84 0.71 -2.50
N LEU A 37 14.74 0.56 -3.49
CA LEU A 37 14.42 0.65 -4.92
C LEU A 37 13.66 1.93 -5.32
N GLU A 38 13.80 3.01 -4.60
CA GLU A 38 13.18 4.28 -4.96
C GLU A 38 13.70 4.78 -6.31
N ASN A 39 12.82 5.32 -7.16
CA ASN A 39 13.13 5.87 -8.49
C ASN A 39 13.73 4.85 -9.48
N ASN A 40 13.33 3.60 -9.44
CA ASN A 40 13.69 2.59 -10.44
C ASN A 40 12.63 2.54 -11.54
N LYS A 41 13.01 2.81 -12.79
CA LYS A 41 12.06 2.90 -13.90
C LYS A 41 11.62 1.56 -14.47
N ASN A 42 12.46 0.51 -14.32
CA ASN A 42 12.32 -0.76 -15.03
C ASN A 42 12.02 -1.95 -14.12
N ILE A 43 11.92 -1.74 -12.80
CA ILE A 43 11.60 -2.83 -11.88
C ILE A 43 10.17 -3.35 -12.14
N LYS A 44 10.05 -4.62 -12.47
CA LYS A 44 8.78 -5.29 -12.80
C LYS A 44 8.30 -6.19 -11.67
N SER A 45 9.25 -6.84 -10.98
CA SER A 45 8.95 -7.81 -9.93
C SER A 45 9.88 -7.69 -8.74
N VAL A 46 9.28 -7.77 -7.55
CA VAL A 46 9.96 -7.79 -6.26
C VAL A 46 9.40 -8.94 -5.44
N TYR A 47 10.23 -9.91 -5.11
CA TYR A 47 9.85 -11.10 -4.35
C TYR A 47 10.35 -11.04 -2.91
N LEU A 48 9.45 -10.83 -1.94
CA LEU A 48 9.70 -10.62 -0.52
C LEU A 48 8.74 -11.44 0.35
N PRO A 49 8.73 -12.77 0.27
CA PRO A 49 7.70 -13.61 0.86
C PRO A 49 7.71 -13.62 2.39
N LYS A 50 8.79 -13.19 3.03
CA LYS A 50 8.95 -13.20 4.49
C LYS A 50 9.08 -11.81 5.11
N ALA A 51 9.05 -10.75 4.32
CA ALA A 51 9.21 -9.40 4.84
C ALA A 51 8.06 -9.04 5.79
N GLU A 52 8.40 -8.71 7.03
CA GLU A 52 7.46 -8.32 8.09
C GLU A 52 7.41 -6.80 8.28
N ILE A 53 8.55 -6.13 8.04
CA ILE A 53 8.71 -4.68 8.24
C ILE A 53 9.24 -4.05 6.95
N ILE A 54 8.50 -3.07 6.47
CA ILE A 54 8.83 -2.28 5.29
C ILE A 54 9.01 -0.82 5.70
N GLY A 55 10.19 -0.26 5.42
CA GLY A 55 10.54 1.13 5.70
C GLY A 55 9.84 2.16 4.81
N GLU A 56 10.16 3.42 5.02
CA GLU A 56 9.60 4.54 4.24
C GLU A 56 10.07 4.55 2.78
N ALA A 57 9.29 5.18 1.90
CA ALA A 57 9.55 5.35 0.48
C ALA A 57 9.88 4.03 -0.28
N PHE A 58 9.38 2.91 0.23
CA PHE A 58 9.52 1.61 -0.41
C PHE A 58 8.92 1.62 -1.80
N LEU A 59 9.76 1.31 -2.82
CA LEU A 59 9.38 1.30 -4.23
C LEU A 59 8.68 2.59 -4.70
N ARG A 60 8.99 3.73 -4.10
CA ARG A 60 8.45 5.01 -4.52
C ARG A 60 8.90 5.34 -5.95
N ASN A 61 7.98 5.85 -6.77
CA ASN A 61 8.22 6.29 -8.15
C ASN A 61 8.80 5.20 -9.08
N ASN A 62 8.21 3.99 -9.02
CA ASN A 62 8.53 2.88 -9.93
C ASN A 62 7.43 2.75 -10.99
N LYS A 63 7.74 3.06 -12.24
CA LYS A 63 6.73 3.18 -13.31
C LYS A 63 6.39 1.85 -13.98
N ALA A 64 7.26 0.85 -13.90
CA ALA A 64 7.07 -0.45 -14.56
C ALA A 64 6.44 -1.51 -13.64
N LEU A 65 6.40 -1.27 -12.31
CA LEU A 65 5.90 -2.24 -11.33
C LEU A 65 4.39 -2.45 -11.50
N GLU A 66 3.99 -3.69 -11.77
CA GLU A 66 2.60 -4.07 -12.00
C GLU A 66 1.94 -4.72 -10.78
N SER A 67 2.73 -5.44 -9.99
CA SER A 67 2.26 -6.14 -8.79
C SER A 67 3.33 -6.25 -7.72
N ILE A 68 2.90 -6.48 -6.48
CA ILE A 68 3.75 -6.80 -5.35
C ILE A 68 3.02 -7.72 -4.39
N GLU A 69 3.76 -8.68 -3.85
CA GLU A 69 3.29 -9.62 -2.84
C GLU A 69 4.11 -9.48 -1.55
N LEU A 70 3.42 -9.16 -0.46
CA LEU A 70 3.98 -9.01 0.88
C LEU A 70 3.08 -9.75 1.90
N PRO A 71 3.02 -11.10 1.84
CA PRO A 71 2.04 -11.87 2.59
C PRO A 71 2.26 -11.83 4.11
N GLU A 72 3.48 -11.60 4.56
CA GLU A 72 3.84 -11.56 5.99
C GLU A 72 3.94 -10.14 6.56
N CYS A 73 3.85 -9.11 5.72
CA CYS A 73 4.11 -7.73 6.13
C CYS A 73 3.07 -7.21 7.12
N ARG A 74 3.55 -6.70 8.27
CA ARG A 74 2.73 -6.15 9.37
C ARG A 74 2.87 -4.64 9.51
N GLU A 75 4.08 -4.13 9.24
CA GLU A 75 4.41 -2.71 9.42
C GLU A 75 4.92 -2.11 8.11
N ILE A 76 4.29 -1.03 7.69
CA ILE A 76 4.61 -0.36 6.44
C ILE A 76 4.84 1.13 6.71
N GLY A 77 6.03 1.60 6.35
CA GLY A 77 6.45 2.98 6.48
C GLY A 77 5.69 3.94 5.57
N SER A 78 6.03 5.22 5.70
CA SER A 78 5.41 6.30 4.91
C SER A 78 5.78 6.23 3.43
N CYS A 79 4.95 6.82 2.56
CA CYS A 79 5.17 6.90 1.11
C CYS A 79 5.33 5.53 0.41
N PHE A 80 4.73 4.48 0.98
CA PHE A 80 4.71 3.14 0.39
C PHE A 80 4.09 3.17 -1.00
N LEU A 81 4.84 2.70 -2.01
CA LEU A 81 4.45 2.66 -3.42
C LEU A 81 3.93 4.00 -3.98
N GLU A 82 4.30 5.12 -3.42
CA GLU A 82 3.87 6.42 -3.92
C GLU A 82 4.37 6.66 -5.36
N TYR A 83 3.55 7.28 -6.22
CA TYR A 83 3.84 7.56 -7.64
C TYR A 83 4.08 6.32 -8.53
N ASN A 84 3.48 5.17 -8.25
CA ASN A 84 3.48 4.02 -9.14
C ASN A 84 2.28 4.09 -10.10
N LYS A 85 2.53 3.88 -11.41
CA LYS A 85 1.52 4.15 -12.46
C LYS A 85 0.90 2.91 -13.08
N ASN A 86 1.35 1.69 -12.71
CA ASN A 86 0.88 0.45 -13.34
C ASN A 86 0.23 -0.52 -12.34
N ILE A 87 0.32 -0.25 -11.05
CA ILE A 87 -0.31 -1.10 -10.02
C ILE A 87 -1.82 -0.92 -10.07
N LYS A 88 -2.54 -2.03 -10.21
CA LYS A 88 -4.01 -2.07 -10.25
C LYS A 88 -4.64 -2.54 -8.97
N SER A 89 -3.97 -3.40 -8.24
CA SER A 89 -4.50 -3.94 -6.98
C SER A 89 -3.42 -4.11 -5.94
N ILE A 90 -3.81 -3.95 -4.68
CA ILE A 90 -2.99 -4.20 -3.50
C ILE A 90 -3.77 -5.08 -2.53
N PHE A 91 -3.15 -6.19 -2.15
CA PHE A 91 -3.62 -7.08 -1.10
C PHE A 91 -2.50 -7.32 -0.08
N LEU A 92 -2.69 -6.86 1.15
CA LEU A 92 -1.74 -6.98 2.25
C LEU A 92 -2.43 -7.63 3.45
N PRO A 93 -2.47 -8.96 3.50
CA PRO A 93 -3.34 -9.71 4.42
C PRO A 93 -3.00 -9.52 5.90
N LYS A 94 -1.75 -9.20 6.23
CA LYS A 94 -1.30 -9.05 7.62
C LYS A 94 -0.96 -7.62 8.02
N ALA A 95 -1.09 -6.64 7.12
CA ALA A 95 -0.72 -5.26 7.40
C ALA A 95 -1.64 -4.64 8.47
N GLU A 96 -1.05 -4.27 9.60
CA GLU A 96 -1.72 -3.66 10.75
C GLU A 96 -1.42 -2.16 10.87
N ARG A 97 -0.15 -1.77 10.63
CA ARG A 97 0.34 -0.39 10.73
C ARG A 97 0.76 0.14 9.37
N LEU A 98 0.13 1.22 8.95
CA LEU A 98 0.39 1.90 7.69
C LEU A 98 0.94 3.30 7.97
N GLY A 99 1.97 3.70 7.24
CA GLY A 99 2.54 5.06 7.35
C GLY A 99 1.70 6.13 6.65
N PHE A 100 2.18 7.37 6.70
CA PHE A 100 1.59 8.51 5.98
C PHE A 100 1.75 8.34 4.47
N TYR A 101 0.85 8.95 3.69
CA TYR A 101 0.90 8.97 2.22
C TYR A 101 0.95 7.57 1.57
N PHE A 102 0.35 6.59 2.24
CA PHE A 102 0.25 5.22 1.77
C PHE A 102 -0.49 5.17 0.43
N LEU A 103 0.16 4.63 -0.61
CA LEU A 103 -0.35 4.53 -1.98
C LEU A 103 -0.77 5.86 -2.63
N ARG A 104 -0.23 7.00 -2.19
CA ARG A 104 -0.54 8.29 -2.81
C ARG A 104 -0.11 8.34 -4.28
N ASN A 105 -0.87 9.02 -5.14
CA ASN A 105 -0.58 9.26 -6.56
C ASN A 105 -0.41 7.98 -7.41
N ASN A 106 -1.24 6.95 -7.17
CA ASN A 106 -1.32 5.74 -8.00
C ASN A 106 -2.58 5.78 -8.88
N GLU A 107 -2.50 6.43 -10.02
CA GLU A 107 -3.66 6.73 -10.86
C GLU A 107 -4.36 5.50 -11.45
N THR A 108 -3.67 4.36 -11.58
CA THR A 108 -4.22 3.10 -12.12
C THR A 108 -4.79 2.17 -11.06
N LEU A 109 -4.61 2.49 -9.77
CA LEU A 109 -5.03 1.65 -8.67
C LEU A 109 -6.56 1.58 -8.60
N GLU A 110 -7.09 0.37 -8.60
CA GLU A 110 -8.53 0.08 -8.63
C GLU A 110 -9.03 -0.63 -7.36
N VAL A 111 -8.22 -1.53 -6.81
CA VAL A 111 -8.63 -2.39 -5.69
C VAL A 111 -7.61 -2.37 -4.56
N ILE A 112 -8.09 -2.19 -3.33
CA ILE A 112 -7.27 -2.24 -2.13
C ILE A 112 -7.95 -3.13 -1.10
N GLU A 113 -7.21 -4.13 -0.59
CA GLU A 113 -7.66 -5.02 0.46
C GLU A 113 -6.62 -5.08 1.59
N LEU A 114 -6.99 -4.55 2.75
CA LEU A 114 -6.16 -4.46 3.96
C LEU A 114 -6.97 -4.98 5.15
N PRO A 115 -7.23 -6.28 5.25
CA PRO A 115 -8.18 -6.86 6.20
C PRO A 115 -7.82 -6.64 7.66
N ASN A 116 -6.55 -6.41 7.98
CA ASN A 116 -6.06 -6.22 9.35
C ASN A 116 -5.60 -4.78 9.67
N ALA A 117 -5.72 -3.84 8.73
CA ALA A 117 -5.32 -2.46 8.96
C ALA A 117 -6.20 -1.80 10.03
N ARG A 118 -5.56 -1.20 11.05
CA ARG A 118 -6.26 -0.62 12.22
C ARG A 118 -6.31 0.89 12.21
N LYS A 119 -5.38 1.52 11.51
CA LYS A 119 -5.26 2.97 11.47
C LYS A 119 -4.91 3.49 10.09
N ILE A 120 -5.61 4.53 9.68
CA ILE A 120 -5.38 5.27 8.44
C ILE A 120 -4.80 6.63 8.79
N HIS A 121 -3.68 6.98 8.17
CA HIS A 121 -2.98 8.24 8.33
C HIS A 121 -3.26 9.21 7.17
N ASN A 122 -2.83 10.47 7.35
CA ASN A 122 -2.97 11.51 6.32
C ASN A 122 -2.32 11.08 4.99
N GLY A 123 -2.98 11.43 3.89
CA GLY A 123 -2.52 11.12 2.54
C GLY A 123 -2.78 9.68 2.08
N PHE A 124 -3.51 8.89 2.88
CA PHE A 124 -3.93 7.55 2.46
C PHE A 124 -4.73 7.64 1.16
N LEU A 125 -4.26 6.94 0.11
CA LEU A 125 -4.86 6.92 -1.23
C LEU A 125 -5.06 8.30 -1.88
N GLU A 126 -4.41 9.34 -1.39
CA GLU A 126 -4.54 10.69 -1.96
C GLU A 126 -4.21 10.68 -3.46
N ASN A 127 -5.01 11.41 -4.25
CA ASN A 127 -4.89 11.53 -5.71
C ASN A 127 -5.04 10.22 -6.50
N ASN A 128 -5.71 9.20 -5.94
CA ASN A 128 -6.12 8.01 -6.68
C ASN A 128 -7.54 8.20 -7.22
N LYS A 129 -7.69 8.31 -8.53
CA LYS A 129 -8.97 8.66 -9.19
C LYS A 129 -9.77 7.45 -9.64
N ASN A 130 -9.13 6.29 -9.77
CA ASN A 130 -9.72 5.09 -10.38
C ASN A 130 -10.07 3.98 -9.36
N ILE A 131 -10.02 4.27 -8.06
CA ILE A 131 -10.39 3.32 -7.02
C ILE A 131 -11.85 2.88 -7.20
N LYS A 132 -12.06 1.58 -7.29
CA LYS A 132 -13.38 0.93 -7.40
C LYS A 132 -13.79 0.25 -6.10
N ASN A 133 -12.84 -0.45 -5.46
CA ASN A 133 -13.10 -1.22 -4.25
C ASN A 133 -12.05 -0.96 -3.18
N ILE A 134 -12.51 -0.76 -1.95
CA ILE A 134 -11.66 -0.67 -0.75
C ILE A 134 -12.25 -1.59 0.32
N TYR A 135 -11.44 -2.50 0.85
CA TYR A 135 -11.81 -3.38 1.95
C TYR A 135 -10.92 -3.13 3.17
N LEU A 136 -11.51 -2.56 4.24
CA LEU A 136 -10.85 -2.13 5.48
C LEU A 136 -11.73 -2.46 6.71
N PRO A 137 -12.02 -3.73 7.01
CA PRO A 137 -13.01 -4.09 8.02
C PRO A 137 -12.61 -3.75 9.47
N GLU A 138 -11.31 -3.70 9.77
CA GLU A 138 -10.77 -3.53 11.12
C GLU A 138 -10.30 -2.10 11.44
N VAL A 139 -10.51 -1.14 10.55
CA VAL A 139 -10.06 0.25 10.78
C VAL A 139 -10.83 0.90 11.92
N LEU A 140 -10.09 1.30 12.97
CA LEU A 140 -10.63 1.94 14.17
C LEU A 140 -10.35 3.44 14.23
N ILE A 141 -9.28 3.90 13.59
CA ILE A 141 -8.81 5.28 13.65
C ILE A 141 -8.53 5.80 12.24
N ILE A 142 -9.15 6.90 11.88
CA ILE A 142 -8.91 7.61 10.63
C ILE A 142 -8.41 9.01 10.98
N SER A 143 -7.13 9.26 10.71
CA SER A 143 -6.48 10.57 10.95
C SER A 143 -6.34 11.38 9.65
N SER A 144 -6.99 10.95 8.55
CA SER A 144 -6.90 11.60 7.24
C SER A 144 -8.18 12.35 6.88
N ASN A 145 -8.04 13.43 6.11
CA ASN A 145 -9.14 13.99 5.35
C ASN A 145 -9.45 13.05 4.18
N LEU A 146 -10.33 12.08 4.38
CA LEU A 146 -10.80 11.18 3.32
C LEU A 146 -11.57 11.92 2.21
N GLU A 147 -11.86 13.19 2.40
CA GLU A 147 -12.49 14.07 1.41
C GLU A 147 -11.72 14.20 0.10
N THR A 148 -10.42 13.87 0.12
CA THR A 148 -9.57 13.87 -1.08
C THR A 148 -9.75 12.62 -1.94
N ILE A 149 -10.45 11.59 -1.46
CA ILE A 149 -10.80 10.40 -2.22
C ILE A 149 -12.25 10.57 -2.70
N PRO A 150 -12.49 10.92 -3.97
CA PRO A 150 -13.83 11.25 -4.46
C PRO A 150 -14.87 10.16 -4.22
N GLN A 151 -14.42 8.91 -4.10
CA GLN A 151 -15.23 7.72 -3.91
C GLN A 151 -15.65 7.50 -2.44
N ILE A 152 -15.01 8.19 -1.46
CA ILE A 152 -15.29 8.01 -0.02
C ILE A 152 -16.12 9.20 0.56
N LYS A 153 -16.75 10.00 -0.26
CA LYS A 153 -17.54 11.18 0.19
C LYS A 153 -18.70 10.87 1.13
N SER A 154 -19.01 9.61 1.39
CA SER A 154 -20.20 9.22 2.18
C SER A 154 -19.89 8.42 3.47
N ILE A 155 -18.65 8.38 3.96
CA ILE A 155 -18.43 7.95 5.35
C ILE A 155 -18.93 9.08 6.25
N GLU A 156 -20.18 9.03 6.68
CA GLU A 156 -20.67 9.93 7.71
C GLU A 156 -19.85 9.71 8.99
N LYS A 157 -19.25 10.78 9.51
CA LYS A 157 -18.50 10.82 10.80
C LYS A 157 -19.28 10.24 11.99
N LYS A 158 -20.57 9.94 11.83
CA LYS A 158 -21.44 9.35 12.85
C LYS A 158 -21.10 7.90 13.22
N ASP A 159 -20.52 7.13 12.32
CA ASP A 159 -20.30 5.70 12.56
C ASP A 159 -18.91 5.40 13.17
N ILE A 160 -17.97 6.35 13.09
CA ILE A 160 -16.61 6.20 13.62
C ILE A 160 -16.58 6.31 15.16
N ASN A 161 -17.54 6.99 15.77
CA ASN A 161 -17.59 7.22 17.23
C ASN A 161 -18.41 6.19 18.03
N LYS A 162 -18.99 5.20 17.41
CA LYS A 162 -19.70 4.11 18.09
C LYS A 162 -18.95 2.79 17.89
N ASN A 163 -18.06 2.49 18.78
CA ASN A 163 -17.42 1.21 19.14
C ASN A 163 -17.81 -0.09 18.42
N LYS A 164 -18.08 -0.08 17.13
CA LYS A 164 -18.27 -1.25 16.25
C LYS A 164 -18.30 -0.75 14.81
N CYS A 165 -17.12 -0.51 14.21
CA CYS A 165 -17.04 -0.40 12.77
C CYS A 165 -17.24 -1.81 12.19
N LYS A 166 -18.47 -2.15 11.83
CA LYS A 166 -18.78 -3.34 11.06
C LYS A 166 -18.39 -3.07 9.62
N THR A 167 -17.39 -3.78 9.13
CA THR A 167 -17.00 -3.94 7.71
C THR A 167 -17.33 -2.78 6.79
N LEU A 168 -16.34 -1.92 6.52
CA LEU A 168 -16.44 -0.92 5.46
C LEU A 168 -16.11 -1.62 4.13
N THR A 169 -17.11 -2.16 3.47
CA THR A 169 -16.99 -2.69 2.11
C THR A 169 -17.53 -1.66 1.13
N PHE A 170 -16.68 -1.11 0.28
CA PHE A 170 -17.08 -0.17 -0.76
C PHE A 170 -17.11 -0.87 -2.10
N SER A 171 -18.31 -1.12 -2.63
CA SER A 171 -18.47 -1.53 -4.02
C SER A 171 -19.11 -0.41 -4.82
N TYR A 172 -18.43 0.02 -5.87
CA TYR A 172 -18.96 1.01 -6.80
C TYR A 172 -19.85 0.31 -7.83
N THR A 173 -21.17 0.27 -7.57
CA THR A 173 -22.16 0.08 -8.63
C THR A 173 -22.87 1.41 -8.82
N ASN A 174 -22.96 1.88 -10.05
CA ASN A 174 -23.64 3.12 -10.42
C ASN A 174 -24.92 3.33 -9.59
N ARG A 175 -24.89 4.22 -8.59
CA ARG A 175 -25.99 4.92 -7.91
C ARG A 175 -26.30 4.64 -6.45
N THR A 176 -25.75 3.66 -5.75
CA THR A 176 -26.03 3.57 -4.28
C THR A 176 -24.94 2.83 -3.54
N MET A 177 -24.37 3.45 -2.51
CA MET A 177 -23.58 2.76 -1.51
C MET A 177 -24.54 2.04 -0.56
N LYS A 178 -24.35 0.75 -0.34
CA LYS A 178 -25.02 0.01 0.73
C LYS A 178 -23.98 -0.36 1.78
N PHE A 179 -24.26 -0.03 3.02
CA PHE A 179 -23.54 -0.51 4.19
C PHE A 179 -24.15 -1.86 4.58
N SER A 180 -23.30 -2.88 4.75
CA SER A 180 -23.74 -4.18 5.28
C SER A 180 -22.94 -4.52 6.54
#